data_2d75b06219e0371fb197bb455ea2ca2f
#
_entry.id   2d75b06219e0371fb197bb455ea2ca2f
#
_cell.length_a   1.000
_cell.length_b   1.000
_cell.length_c   1.000
_cell.angle_alpha   90.00
_cell.angle_beta   90.00
_cell.angle_gamma   90.00
#
_symmetry.space_group_name_H-M   'P 1'
#
loop_
_entity.id
_entity.type
_entity.pdbx_description
1 polymer ?
#
loop_
_entity_poly.entity_id
_entity_poly.type
_entity_poly.pdbx_seq_one_letter_code
_entity_poly.pdbx_strand_id
1 'polypeptide(L)'
;MKSAEIPQNEEERLKVLNGYSILDTLPEDEYDAITKIASAICNTQIALVSIIDKNRQWFKSAHGVNATETPRDVSFCAHSILNPNELFIINDATKDERFFDNPLTINEPNVIFYAGAPLNSSEGFPLGTLCVIDNKPKVLTENQ
;
A
#
# COMPACT_ATOMS: atom_id res chain seq x y z
N MET A 1 -3.98 17.79 1.58
CA MET A 1 -3.26 16.50 1.68
C MET A 1 -2.33 16.50 2.89
N LYS A 2 -2.22 15.36 3.52
CA LYS A 2 -1.27 15.20 4.62
C LYS A 2 -0.39 13.99 4.33
N SER A 3 0.92 14.23 4.13
CA SER A 3 1.87 13.14 3.94
C SER A 3 2.10 12.39 5.25
N ALA A 4 2.39 11.10 5.15
CA ALA A 4 2.69 10.28 6.32
C ALA A 4 3.99 10.75 6.98
N GLU A 5 4.02 10.66 8.31
CA GLU A 5 5.25 10.87 9.06
C GLU A 5 6.26 9.77 8.73
N ILE A 6 7.53 10.08 8.91
CA ILE A 6 8.60 9.09 8.78
C ILE A 6 8.67 8.32 10.11
N PRO A 7 8.66 6.97 10.10
CA PRO A 7 8.80 6.19 11.33
C PRO A 7 10.08 6.54 12.09
N GLN A 8 10.02 6.49 13.41
CA GLN A 8 11.21 6.77 14.25
C GLN A 8 12.34 5.78 13.99
N ASN A 9 12.02 4.55 13.59
CA ASN A 9 12.98 3.49 13.28
C ASN A 9 13.25 3.35 11.77
N GLU A 10 13.07 4.42 11.01
CA GLU A 10 13.20 4.41 9.54
C GLU A 10 14.57 3.89 9.07
N GLU A 11 15.63 4.29 9.74
CA GLU A 11 16.98 3.87 9.34
C GLU A 11 17.15 2.36 9.45
N GLU A 12 16.72 1.77 10.56
CA GLU A 12 16.76 0.32 10.76
C GLU A 12 15.81 -0.39 9.81
N ARG A 13 14.62 0.16 9.59
CA ARG A 13 13.63 -0.37 8.65
C ARG A 13 14.21 -0.46 7.25
N LEU A 14 14.89 0.58 6.78
CA LEU A 14 15.51 0.60 5.45
C LEU A 14 16.66 -0.38 5.34
N LYS A 15 17.44 -0.57 6.40
CA LYS A 15 18.49 -1.59 6.41
C LYS A 15 17.94 -2.99 6.26
N VAL A 16 16.86 -3.29 6.98
CA VAL A 16 16.18 -4.58 6.88
C VAL A 16 15.59 -4.77 5.49
N LEU A 17 14.92 -3.74 4.95
CA LEU A 17 14.36 -3.78 3.59
C LEU A 17 15.45 -4.08 2.55
N ASN A 18 16.56 -3.37 2.60
CA ASN A 18 17.67 -3.56 1.66
C ASN A 18 18.28 -4.96 1.78
N GLY A 19 18.24 -5.55 2.95
CA GLY A 19 18.72 -6.93 3.17
C GLY A 19 17.87 -7.98 2.43
N TYR A 20 16.60 -7.71 2.14
CA TYR A 20 15.77 -8.63 1.37
C TYR A 20 16.04 -8.57 -0.13
N SER A 21 16.68 -7.51 -0.63
CA SER A 21 17.02 -7.34 -2.05
C SER A 21 15.79 -7.46 -2.97
N ILE A 22 14.63 -6.98 -2.52
CA ILE A 22 13.37 -7.09 -3.25
C ILE A 22 13.13 -5.92 -4.22
N LEU A 23 13.66 -4.72 -3.89
CA LEU A 23 13.45 -3.53 -4.71
C LEU A 23 14.04 -3.71 -6.10
N ASP A 24 13.28 -3.24 -7.11
CA ASP A 24 13.68 -3.26 -8.52
C ASP A 24 13.90 -4.67 -9.09
N THR A 25 13.33 -5.69 -8.45
CA THR A 25 13.35 -7.06 -8.96
C THR A 25 12.24 -7.27 -9.98
N LEU A 26 12.37 -8.32 -10.78
CA LEU A 26 11.39 -8.68 -11.80
C LEU A 26 10.08 -9.17 -11.17
N PRO A 27 8.94 -9.03 -11.88
CA PRO A 27 7.70 -9.65 -11.45
C PRO A 27 7.85 -11.14 -11.19
N GLU A 28 7.11 -11.65 -10.21
CA GLU A 28 7.09 -13.07 -9.87
C GLU A 28 5.66 -13.57 -9.77
N ASP A 29 5.39 -14.75 -10.31
CA ASP A 29 4.05 -15.31 -10.40
C ASP A 29 3.39 -15.48 -9.04
N GLU A 30 4.14 -15.81 -7.99
CA GLU A 30 3.63 -15.99 -6.63
C GLU A 30 3.04 -14.69 -6.09
N TYR A 31 3.71 -13.57 -6.30
CA TYR A 31 3.21 -12.25 -5.86
C TYR A 31 2.00 -11.82 -6.70
N ASP A 32 2.04 -12.05 -7.99
CA ASP A 32 0.94 -11.69 -8.89
C ASP A 32 -0.31 -12.54 -8.59
N ALA A 33 -0.15 -13.79 -8.20
CA ALA A 33 -1.26 -14.63 -7.74
C ALA A 33 -1.89 -14.05 -6.47
N ILE A 34 -1.09 -13.57 -5.53
CA ILE A 34 -1.58 -12.98 -4.27
C ILE A 34 -2.41 -11.72 -4.55
N THR A 35 -1.92 -10.81 -5.38
CA THR A 35 -2.67 -9.58 -5.70
C THR A 35 -3.96 -9.89 -6.45
N LYS A 36 -3.93 -10.83 -7.39
CA LYS A 36 -5.11 -11.25 -8.11
C LYS A 36 -6.17 -11.84 -7.18
N ILE A 37 -5.76 -12.70 -6.26
CA ILE A 37 -6.66 -13.32 -5.27
C ILE A 37 -7.23 -12.26 -4.33
N ALA A 38 -6.41 -11.35 -3.82
CA ALA A 38 -6.85 -10.28 -2.93
C ALA A 38 -7.92 -9.40 -3.58
N SER A 39 -7.69 -8.99 -4.84
CA SER A 39 -8.66 -8.24 -5.63
C SER A 39 -9.98 -8.99 -5.78
N ALA A 40 -9.92 -10.29 -6.06
CA ALA A 40 -11.13 -11.13 -6.23
C ALA A 40 -11.90 -11.27 -4.92
N ILE A 41 -11.22 -11.54 -3.81
CA ILE A 41 -11.85 -11.73 -2.50
C ILE A 41 -12.53 -10.44 -2.04
N CYS A 42 -11.85 -9.30 -2.19
CA CYS A 42 -12.36 -8.01 -1.72
C CYS A 42 -13.25 -7.32 -2.75
N ASN A 43 -13.37 -7.87 -3.95
CA ASN A 43 -14.12 -7.30 -5.05
C ASN A 43 -13.70 -5.86 -5.32
N THR A 44 -12.39 -5.65 -5.47
CA THR A 44 -11.79 -4.35 -5.76
C THR A 44 -11.13 -4.38 -7.14
N GLN A 45 -10.98 -3.21 -7.76
CA GLN A 45 -10.35 -3.10 -9.08
C GLN A 45 -8.84 -3.31 -9.02
N ILE A 46 -8.22 -2.91 -7.91
CA ILE A 46 -6.76 -2.87 -7.77
C ILE A 46 -6.35 -3.63 -6.51
N ALA A 47 -5.22 -4.34 -6.61
CA ALA A 47 -4.51 -4.87 -5.47
C ALA A 47 -3.01 -4.76 -5.73
N LEU A 48 -2.25 -4.45 -4.68
CA LEU A 48 -0.82 -4.20 -4.78
C LEU A 48 -0.06 -4.92 -3.67
N VAL A 49 1.13 -5.42 -3.99
CA VAL A 49 2.19 -5.62 -3.00
C VAL A 49 3.11 -4.41 -3.13
N SER A 50 3.02 -3.50 -2.18
CA SER A 50 3.66 -2.20 -2.20
C SER A 50 4.78 -2.17 -1.18
N ILE A 51 5.97 -1.77 -1.61
CA ILE A 51 7.16 -1.67 -0.75
C ILE A 51 7.49 -0.19 -0.58
N ILE A 52 7.68 0.23 0.66
CA ILE A 52 7.97 1.63 0.99
C ILE A 52 9.48 1.82 1.10
N ASP A 53 10.06 2.40 0.07
CA ASP A 53 11.47 2.80 0.02
C ASP A 53 11.62 4.20 0.63
N LYS A 54 12.84 4.72 0.64
CA LYS A 54 13.16 6.02 1.25
C LYS A 54 12.30 7.18 0.70
N ASN A 55 12.15 7.25 -0.63
CA ASN A 55 11.46 8.36 -1.28
C ASN A 55 10.36 7.92 -2.26
N ARG A 56 10.10 6.62 -2.34
CA ARG A 56 9.12 6.08 -3.29
C ARG A 56 8.35 4.91 -2.67
N GLN A 57 7.19 4.69 -3.23
CA GLN A 57 6.41 3.48 -3.06
C GLN A 57 6.63 2.65 -4.33
N TRP A 58 7.22 1.47 -4.21
CA TRP A 58 7.54 0.59 -5.33
C TRP A 58 6.66 -0.66 -5.29
N PHE A 59 6.14 -1.07 -6.46
CA PHE A 59 5.21 -2.21 -6.52
C PHE A 59 5.93 -3.48 -6.94
N LYS A 60 6.03 -4.44 -6.03
CA LYS A 60 6.49 -5.80 -6.37
C LYS A 60 5.44 -6.51 -7.22
N SER A 61 4.16 -6.25 -6.98
CA SER A 61 3.05 -6.75 -7.77
C SER A 61 1.97 -5.70 -7.85
N ALA A 62 1.38 -5.53 -9.03
CA ALA A 62 0.32 -4.55 -9.28
C ALA A 62 -0.74 -5.17 -10.18
N HIS A 63 -1.92 -5.42 -9.60
CA HIS A 63 -3.09 -5.91 -10.33
C HIS A 63 -4.06 -4.76 -10.56
N GLY A 64 -4.50 -4.57 -11.82
CA GLY A 64 -5.48 -3.56 -12.18
C GLY A 64 -4.92 -2.16 -12.43
N VAL A 65 -3.62 -1.98 -12.37
CA VAL A 65 -2.94 -0.70 -12.64
C VAL A 65 -1.57 -0.98 -13.27
N ASN A 66 -1.12 -0.08 -14.14
CA ASN A 66 0.14 -0.26 -14.87
C ASN A 66 1.33 0.49 -14.24
N ALA A 67 1.11 1.28 -13.21
CA ALA A 67 2.17 1.99 -12.53
C ALA A 67 3.15 1.02 -11.87
N THR A 68 4.45 1.35 -11.87
CA THR A 68 5.49 0.57 -11.21
C THR A 68 5.90 1.17 -9.88
N GLU A 69 5.70 2.45 -9.70
CA GLU A 69 6.02 3.18 -8.48
C GLU A 69 5.31 4.53 -8.43
N THR A 70 5.24 5.11 -7.25
CA THR A 70 4.75 6.47 -7.02
C THR A 70 5.66 7.16 -5.99
N PRO A 71 5.62 8.50 -5.90
CA PRO A 71 6.30 9.18 -4.80
C PRO A 71 5.76 8.74 -3.44
N ARG A 72 6.65 8.64 -2.47
CA ARG A 72 6.27 8.22 -1.11
C ARG A 72 5.32 9.20 -0.42
N ASP A 73 5.48 10.49 -0.68
CA ASP A 73 4.70 11.52 0.00
C ASP A 73 3.20 11.49 -0.33
N VAL A 74 2.79 10.86 -1.43
CA VAL A 74 1.38 10.66 -1.77
C VAL A 74 0.87 9.26 -1.43
N SER A 75 1.70 8.41 -0.83
CA SER A 75 1.39 7.00 -0.59
C SER A 75 0.46 6.80 0.61
N PHE A 76 -0.66 6.09 0.39
CA PHE A 76 -1.51 5.59 1.47
C PHE A 76 -0.77 4.54 2.30
N CYS A 77 0.02 3.70 1.64
CA CYS A 77 0.79 2.64 2.29
C CYS A 77 1.82 3.20 3.28
N ALA A 78 2.35 4.40 3.01
CA ALA A 78 3.26 5.06 3.94
C ALA A 78 2.60 5.41 5.27
N HIS A 79 1.29 5.66 5.29
CA HIS A 79 0.52 5.80 6.52
C HIS A 79 0.32 4.45 7.21
N SER A 80 0.06 3.40 6.44
CA SER A 80 -0.20 2.06 6.97
C SER A 80 0.99 1.52 7.76
N ILE A 81 2.21 1.73 7.30
CA ILE A 81 3.41 1.22 7.98
C ILE A 81 3.68 1.88 9.34
N LEU A 82 3.01 2.97 9.66
CA LEU A 82 3.15 3.62 10.97
C LEU A 82 2.53 2.79 12.11
N ASN A 83 1.60 1.89 11.78
CA ASN A 83 0.95 1.00 12.74
C ASN A 83 1.09 -0.45 12.23
N PRO A 84 2.28 -1.07 12.41
CA PRO A 84 2.62 -2.32 11.72
C PRO A 84 1.80 -3.54 12.15
N ASN A 85 1.04 -3.44 13.23
CA ASN A 85 0.23 -4.55 13.74
C ASN A 85 -1.28 -4.37 13.48
N GLU A 86 -1.66 -3.37 12.69
CA GLU A 86 -3.06 -3.04 12.43
C GLU A 86 -3.35 -2.94 10.94
N LEU A 87 -4.57 -3.33 10.55
CA LEU A 87 -5.09 -3.02 9.22
C LEU A 87 -5.34 -1.53 9.13
N PHE A 88 -5.00 -0.93 7.98
CA PHE A 88 -5.26 0.47 7.71
C PHE A 88 -6.38 0.55 6.67
N ILE A 89 -7.57 1.02 7.07
CA ILE A 89 -8.76 1.02 6.22
C ILE A 89 -9.30 2.44 6.08
N ILE A 90 -9.46 2.87 4.83
CA ILE A 90 -10.10 4.13 4.45
C ILE A 90 -11.31 3.77 3.59
N ASN A 91 -12.51 3.87 4.15
CA ASN A 91 -13.73 3.50 3.43
C ASN A 91 -14.09 4.51 2.34
N ASP A 92 -13.78 5.78 2.56
CA ASP A 92 -14.03 6.86 1.60
C ASP A 92 -12.98 7.96 1.79
N ALA A 93 -11.98 7.98 0.92
CA ALA A 93 -10.87 8.93 0.99
C ALA A 93 -11.34 10.38 0.79
N THR A 94 -12.45 10.60 0.10
CA THR A 94 -12.98 11.97 -0.11
C THR A 94 -13.45 12.63 1.19
N LYS A 95 -13.69 11.83 2.22
CA LYS A 95 -14.14 12.28 3.54
C LYS A 95 -13.05 12.22 4.60
N ASP A 96 -11.81 11.87 4.21
CA ASP A 96 -10.69 11.76 5.13
C ASP A 96 -9.80 13.00 5.01
N GLU A 97 -9.52 13.64 6.14
CA GLU A 97 -8.73 14.88 6.19
C GLU A 97 -7.33 14.71 5.58
N ARG A 98 -6.77 13.50 5.64
CA ARG A 98 -5.43 13.22 5.13
C ARG A 98 -5.40 13.03 3.62
N PHE A 99 -6.53 12.60 3.03
CA PHE A 99 -6.53 12.07 1.66
C PHE A 99 -7.49 12.75 0.69
N PHE A 100 -8.43 13.58 1.15
CA PHE A 100 -9.47 14.12 0.27
C PHE A 100 -8.92 14.91 -0.93
N ASP A 101 -7.78 15.55 -0.76
CA ASP A 101 -7.10 16.30 -1.83
C ASP A 101 -5.77 15.66 -2.28
N ASN A 102 -5.55 14.39 -1.93
CA ASN A 102 -4.38 13.65 -2.38
C ASN A 102 -4.45 13.43 -3.89
N PRO A 103 -3.35 13.65 -4.64
CA PRO A 103 -3.33 13.45 -6.10
C PRO A 103 -3.82 12.08 -6.54
N LEU A 104 -3.57 11.02 -5.76
CA LEU A 104 -4.05 9.68 -6.08
C LEU A 104 -5.55 9.52 -5.87
N THR A 105 -6.17 10.39 -5.06
CA THR A 105 -7.62 10.40 -4.82
C THR A 105 -8.35 11.18 -5.90
N ILE A 106 -7.88 12.39 -6.23
CA ILE A 106 -8.56 13.28 -7.16
C ILE A 106 -8.26 13.00 -8.62
N ASN A 107 -7.13 12.36 -8.92
CA ASN A 107 -6.73 11.95 -10.27
C ASN A 107 -6.71 10.41 -10.35
N GLU A 108 -6.55 9.87 -11.55
CA GLU A 108 -6.36 8.43 -11.70
C GLU A 108 -5.18 7.93 -10.84
N PRO A 109 -5.32 6.77 -10.18
CA PRO A 109 -6.38 5.76 -10.31
C PRO A 109 -7.64 6.03 -9.47
N ASN A 110 -7.78 7.19 -8.85
CA ASN A 110 -8.91 7.58 -8.00
C ASN A 110 -9.04 6.63 -6.80
N VAL A 111 -8.07 6.70 -5.89
CA VAL A 111 -8.07 5.91 -4.66
C VAL A 111 -9.13 6.48 -3.71
N ILE A 112 -10.32 5.92 -3.74
CA ILE A 112 -11.43 6.31 -2.87
C ILE A 112 -11.54 5.35 -1.70
N PHE A 113 -11.47 4.03 -1.97
CA PHE A 113 -11.39 3.00 -0.93
C PHE A 113 -9.96 2.46 -0.90
N TYR A 114 -9.44 2.27 0.30
CA TYR A 114 -8.14 1.66 0.54
C TYR A 114 -8.21 0.75 1.76
N ALA A 115 -7.66 -0.45 1.65
CA ALA A 115 -7.42 -1.32 2.80
C ALA A 115 -6.05 -1.97 2.65
N GLY A 116 -5.19 -1.79 3.63
CA GLY A 116 -3.83 -2.29 3.61
C GLY A 116 -3.47 -3.09 4.85
N ALA A 117 -2.78 -4.21 4.64
CA ALA A 117 -2.20 -5.03 5.70
C ALA A 117 -0.68 -4.85 5.65
N PRO A 118 -0.05 -4.34 6.72
CA PRO A 118 1.40 -4.18 6.73
C PRO A 118 2.12 -5.52 6.55
N LEU A 119 3.19 -5.50 5.76
CA LEU A 119 4.07 -6.64 5.56
C LEU A 119 5.33 -6.40 6.40
N ASN A 120 5.48 -7.21 7.44
CA ASN A 120 6.54 -7.04 8.42
C ASN A 120 7.65 -8.07 8.21
N SER A 121 8.91 -7.67 8.49
CA SER A 121 10.03 -8.61 8.57
C SER A 121 9.87 -9.51 9.79
N SER A 122 10.72 -10.54 9.87
CA SER A 122 10.75 -11.44 11.04
C SER A 122 11.06 -10.69 12.34
N GLU A 123 11.76 -9.57 12.27
CA GLU A 123 12.07 -8.72 13.42
C GLU A 123 10.98 -7.69 13.72
N GLY A 124 9.91 -7.64 12.91
CA GLY A 124 8.78 -6.75 13.13
C GLY A 124 8.87 -5.39 12.44
N PHE A 125 9.81 -5.19 11.53
CA PHE A 125 9.90 -3.93 10.77
C PHE A 125 8.90 -3.93 9.60
N PRO A 126 8.04 -2.90 9.48
CA PRO A 126 7.09 -2.83 8.36
C PRO A 126 7.84 -2.41 7.09
N LEU A 127 7.79 -3.25 6.07
CA LEU A 127 8.49 -3.02 4.81
C LEU A 127 7.57 -2.45 3.73
N GLY A 128 6.29 -2.70 3.85
CA GLY A 128 5.29 -2.29 2.90
C GLY A 128 3.92 -2.85 3.27
N THR A 129 3.05 -3.00 2.27
CA THR A 129 1.69 -3.51 2.48
C THR A 129 1.25 -4.44 1.36
N LEU A 130 0.35 -5.35 1.70
CA LEU A 130 -0.60 -5.91 0.73
C LEU A 130 -1.86 -5.07 0.85
N CYS A 131 -2.27 -4.40 -0.22
CA CYS A 131 -3.43 -3.53 -0.18
C CYS A 131 -4.39 -3.77 -1.33
N VAL A 132 -5.65 -3.41 -1.10
CA VAL A 132 -6.71 -3.41 -2.11
C VAL A 132 -7.29 -2.01 -2.21
N ILE A 133 -7.63 -1.60 -3.43
CA ILE A 133 -8.04 -0.23 -3.75
C ILE A 133 -9.23 -0.27 -4.70
N ASP A 134 -10.16 0.66 -4.50
CA ASP A 134 -11.27 0.85 -5.44
C ASP A 134 -11.53 2.33 -5.67
N ASN A 135 -12.23 2.64 -6.75
CA ASN A 135 -12.57 4.01 -7.15
C ASN A 135 -13.94 4.47 -6.62
N LYS A 136 -14.49 3.76 -5.67
CA LYS A 136 -15.79 4.08 -5.01
C LYS A 136 -15.68 3.69 -3.54
N PRO A 137 -16.49 4.31 -2.66
CA PRO A 137 -16.53 3.92 -1.26
C PRO A 137 -16.93 2.45 -1.10
N LYS A 138 -16.39 1.81 -0.08
CA LYS A 138 -16.63 0.39 0.19
C LYS A 138 -16.46 0.10 1.67
N VAL A 139 -17.18 -0.90 2.15
CA VAL A 139 -16.98 -1.49 3.47
C VAL A 139 -16.76 -2.98 3.27
N LEU A 140 -15.61 -3.48 3.71
CA LEU A 140 -15.31 -4.90 3.64
C LEU A 140 -16.14 -5.67 4.66
N THR A 141 -16.46 -6.92 4.34
CA THR A 141 -17.05 -7.84 5.31
C THR A 141 -15.98 -8.37 6.26
N GLU A 142 -16.41 -8.99 7.37
CA GLU A 142 -15.49 -9.56 8.35
C GLU A 142 -14.56 -10.63 7.72
N ASN A 143 -15.08 -11.38 6.74
CA ASN A 143 -14.32 -12.44 6.07
C ASN A 143 -13.37 -11.91 4.98
N GLN A 144 -13.55 -10.70 4.58
CA GLN A 144 -12.64 -10.05 3.65
C GLN A 144 -11.48 -9.40 4.40
#